data_6812f65b339af3e5be811ea5a932eeea
#
_entry.id   6812f65b339af3e5be811ea5a932eeea
#
_cell.length_a   1.000
_cell.length_b   1.000
_cell.length_c   1.000
_cell.angle_alpha   90.00
_cell.angle_beta   90.00
_cell.angle_gamma   90.00
#
_symmetry.space_group_name_H-M   'P 1'
#
loop_
_entity.id
_entity.type
_entity.pdbx_description
1 polymer ?
#
loop_
_entity_poly.entity_id
_entity_poly.type
_entity_poly.pdbx_seq_one_letter_code
_entity_poly.pdbx_strand_id
1 'polypeptide(L)'
;MVKFSYGNSCFKMEIKGEYINKKVGGAKMNFISTRGEEGAISSSEAIIKGIANDGGLYVPNEFPEVYDRLKKKMGLSYIELAYEVIKEFFGDIGEENLKGAIDRAYNGKFSVREENDFLELYHGPTSAFKDAALLFLPQIMKEAKKLNNIKEEIVILTATSGDTGKAALQGFSNVDGFKVVVYYPENGVSAIQEKQMVTQEGNNVKVIGIRGNFDNAQSGVKKIFGDVEFREELKNRGFLLSSANSINIGRLVPQIVYYFYGYFDLVNKQKIKEGDEINIVVPTGNFGNILAAYYGKKMGLPIGKLICSSNENNVLTDFLNTGLYDRRRELILTESPSMDILVSSNLERLIFEANNRDAKKTKKLMDELNEKGVKVARLAGNRDL
;
A
#
# COMPACT_ATOMS: atom_id res chain seq x y z
N MET A 1 14.54 -2.82 2.81
CA MET A 1 14.70 -3.45 4.14
C MET A 1 13.92 -2.64 5.16
N VAL A 2 13.33 -3.31 6.12
CA VAL A 2 12.71 -2.71 7.31
C VAL A 2 13.57 -3.14 8.48
N LYS A 3 13.91 -2.23 9.40
CA LYS A 3 14.71 -2.54 10.57
C LYS A 3 13.84 -2.64 11.81
N PHE A 4 14.04 -3.66 12.60
CA PHE A 4 13.51 -3.78 13.96
C PHE A 4 14.53 -3.19 14.96
N SER A 5 14.05 -2.54 16.01
CA SER A 5 14.89 -1.99 17.07
C SER A 5 14.27 -2.30 18.42
N TYR A 6 15.11 -2.76 19.34
CA TYR A 6 14.76 -3.04 20.72
C TYR A 6 15.58 -2.10 21.61
N GLY A 7 14.96 -1.46 22.59
CA GLY A 7 15.67 -0.59 23.53
C GLY A 7 15.63 0.90 23.21
N ASN A 8 15.97 1.69 24.22
CA ASN A 8 15.78 3.13 24.27
C ASN A 8 16.83 3.89 23.46
N SER A 9 16.57 4.19 22.19
CA SER A 9 17.06 5.40 21.52
C SER A 9 16.52 5.50 20.10
N CYS A 10 15.72 6.49 19.82
CA CYS A 10 15.50 7.24 18.59
C CYS A 10 14.06 7.77 18.46
N PHE A 11 13.91 8.89 17.82
CA PHE A 11 12.75 9.74 17.57
C PHE A 11 11.36 9.08 17.58
N LYS A 12 10.44 9.70 18.33
CA LYS A 12 9.11 9.16 18.66
C LYS A 12 8.05 9.52 17.61
N MET A 13 7.32 8.52 17.12
CA MET A 13 5.98 8.68 16.61
C MET A 13 5.04 7.86 17.51
N GLU A 14 4.38 8.50 18.47
CA GLU A 14 3.34 7.88 19.28
C GLU A 14 1.97 8.34 18.79
N ILE A 15 1.18 7.43 18.25
CA ILE A 15 -0.23 7.68 17.95
C ILE A 15 -1.04 7.10 19.12
N LYS A 16 -1.42 7.96 20.08
CA LYS A 16 -2.32 7.57 21.17
C LYS A 16 -3.76 7.80 20.71
N GLY A 17 -4.53 6.73 20.61
CA GLY A 17 -5.98 6.76 20.48
C GLY A 17 -6.57 5.70 21.39
N GLU A 18 -7.42 6.09 22.33
CA GLU A 18 -8.28 5.14 23.04
C GLU A 18 -9.32 4.60 22.07
N TYR A 19 -9.26 3.31 21.79
CA TYR A 19 -10.18 2.66 20.89
C TYR A 19 -11.16 1.82 21.69
N ILE A 20 -12.46 2.15 21.56
CA ILE A 20 -13.54 1.32 22.06
C ILE A 20 -13.73 0.16 21.08
N ASN A 21 -13.09 -0.97 21.38
CA ASN A 21 -13.26 -2.19 20.60
C ASN A 21 -14.64 -2.80 20.89
N LYS A 22 -15.54 -2.75 19.91
CA LYS A 22 -16.70 -3.62 19.88
C LYS A 22 -16.33 -4.93 19.19
N LYS A 23 -16.40 -6.04 19.93
CA LYS A 23 -16.35 -7.37 19.32
C LYS A 23 -17.56 -7.50 18.38
N VAL A 24 -17.29 -7.53 17.08
CA VAL A 24 -18.31 -7.89 16.07
C VAL A 24 -17.90 -9.21 15.48
N GLY A 25 -18.62 -10.28 15.82
CA GLY A 25 -18.45 -11.58 15.20
C GLY A 25 -19.13 -11.62 13.83
N GLY A 26 -18.41 -12.06 12.79
CA GLY A 26 -19.02 -12.63 11.59
C GLY A 26 -19.52 -11.67 10.51
N ALA A 27 -19.41 -10.36 10.63
CA ALA A 27 -19.77 -9.43 9.56
C ALA A 27 -18.69 -9.38 8.48
N LYS A 28 -19.08 -9.38 7.20
CA LYS A 28 -18.14 -9.17 6.08
C LYS A 28 -17.50 -7.79 6.21
N MET A 29 -16.17 -7.70 6.05
CA MET A 29 -15.43 -6.45 6.05
C MET A 29 -15.93 -5.56 4.90
N ASN A 30 -16.30 -4.33 5.21
CA ASN A 30 -16.60 -3.30 4.23
C ASN A 30 -15.48 -2.24 4.18
N PHE A 31 -15.45 -1.51 3.09
CA PHE A 31 -14.50 -0.43 2.87
C PHE A 31 -15.24 0.88 2.65
N ILE A 32 -14.72 1.95 3.22
CA ILE A 32 -15.25 3.32 3.12
C ILE A 32 -14.20 4.25 2.51
N SER A 33 -14.65 5.31 1.85
CA SER A 33 -13.77 6.37 1.36
C SER A 33 -13.30 7.28 2.51
N THR A 34 -12.04 7.67 2.47
CA THR A 34 -11.47 8.69 3.37
C THR A 34 -12.13 10.07 3.21
N ARG A 35 -12.90 10.32 2.14
CA ARG A 35 -13.61 11.59 1.86
C ARG A 35 -15.12 11.50 2.06
N GLY A 36 -15.68 10.29 2.16
CA GLY A 36 -17.03 10.01 2.66
C GLY A 36 -18.19 10.37 1.74
N GLU A 37 -17.95 10.66 0.47
CA GLU A 37 -19.01 10.95 -0.50
C GLU A 37 -19.52 9.67 -1.20
N GLU A 38 -18.90 8.52 -0.91
CA GLU A 38 -19.30 7.21 -1.41
C GLU A 38 -19.71 6.31 -0.24
N GLY A 39 -20.77 5.51 -0.43
CA GLY A 39 -21.20 4.52 0.56
C GLY A 39 -20.15 3.42 0.78
N ALA A 40 -20.35 2.63 1.83
CA ALA A 40 -19.51 1.47 2.10
C ALA A 40 -19.65 0.43 0.98
N ILE A 41 -18.54 -0.14 0.53
CA ILE A 41 -18.48 -1.14 -0.54
C ILE A 41 -17.78 -2.41 -0.05
N SER A 42 -17.94 -3.50 -0.80
CA SER A 42 -17.23 -4.76 -0.54
C SER A 42 -15.74 -4.65 -0.81
N SER A 43 -14.96 -5.60 -0.29
CA SER A 43 -13.53 -5.61 -0.53
C SER A 43 -13.21 -5.88 -2.02
N SER A 44 -13.96 -6.75 -2.65
CA SER A 44 -13.78 -7.05 -4.08
C SER A 44 -14.04 -5.83 -4.98
N GLU A 45 -15.05 -5.01 -4.67
CA GLU A 45 -15.29 -3.74 -5.36
C GLU A 45 -14.17 -2.73 -5.12
N ALA A 46 -13.70 -2.58 -3.85
CA ALA A 46 -12.63 -1.66 -3.50
C ALA A 46 -11.31 -1.99 -4.21
N ILE A 47 -10.98 -3.29 -4.35
CA ILE A 47 -9.81 -3.77 -5.07
C ILE A 47 -9.90 -3.43 -6.57
N ILE A 48 -11.06 -3.66 -7.19
CA ILE A 48 -11.28 -3.38 -8.63
C ILE A 48 -11.22 -1.88 -8.91
N LYS A 49 -11.91 -1.07 -8.14
CA LYS A 49 -11.91 0.39 -8.30
C LYS A 49 -10.55 1.01 -8.02
N GLY A 50 -9.85 0.53 -7.00
CA GLY A 50 -8.53 1.02 -6.58
C GLY A 50 -8.54 2.40 -5.92
N ILE A 51 -9.45 3.28 -6.30
CA ILE A 51 -9.69 4.61 -5.73
C ILE A 51 -11.20 4.89 -5.69
N ALA A 52 -11.67 5.62 -4.69
CA ALA A 52 -13.08 5.98 -4.59
C ALA A 52 -13.48 7.05 -5.63
N ASN A 53 -14.76 7.09 -5.99
CA ASN A 53 -15.28 8.03 -6.99
C ASN A 53 -15.12 9.51 -6.56
N ASP A 54 -15.07 9.76 -5.26
CA ASP A 54 -14.81 11.09 -4.67
C ASP A 54 -13.31 11.45 -4.61
N GLY A 55 -12.45 10.59 -5.17
CA GLY A 55 -11.00 10.72 -5.17
C GLY A 55 -10.34 10.38 -3.83
N GLY A 56 -11.11 9.92 -2.84
CA GLY A 56 -10.62 9.41 -1.57
C GLY A 56 -10.03 7.99 -1.69
N LEU A 57 -9.40 7.54 -0.62
CA LEU A 57 -8.79 6.22 -0.56
C LEU A 57 -9.67 5.26 0.26
N TYR A 58 -9.78 4.02 -0.20
CA TYR A 58 -10.50 3.01 0.57
C TYR A 58 -9.71 2.58 1.82
N VAL A 59 -10.42 2.56 2.95
CA VAL A 59 -9.95 2.04 4.25
C VAL A 59 -10.97 1.04 4.78
N PRO A 60 -10.55 0.02 5.56
CA PRO A 60 -11.50 -0.89 6.19
C PRO A 60 -12.40 -0.10 7.16
N ASN A 61 -13.67 -0.45 7.27
CA ASN A 61 -14.58 0.20 8.21
C ASN A 61 -14.19 -0.01 9.68
N GLU A 62 -13.47 -1.10 9.97
CA GLU A 62 -12.93 -1.44 11.29
C GLU A 62 -11.64 -2.23 11.16
N PHE A 63 -10.90 -2.38 12.27
CA PHE A 63 -9.70 -3.22 12.31
C PHE A 63 -9.98 -4.47 13.14
N PRO A 64 -9.74 -5.67 12.58
CA PRO A 64 -9.90 -6.92 13.32
C PRO A 64 -8.75 -7.10 14.31
N GLU A 65 -9.04 -7.46 15.55
CA GLU A 65 -8.03 -7.91 16.51
C GLU A 65 -7.68 -9.38 16.27
N VAL A 66 -6.47 -9.64 15.79
CA VAL A 66 -6.07 -10.98 15.37
C VAL A 66 -4.86 -11.52 16.10
N TYR A 67 -4.08 -10.67 16.78
CA TYR A 67 -2.82 -11.05 17.38
C TYR A 67 -2.98 -12.23 18.36
N ASP A 68 -3.94 -12.18 19.29
CA ASP A 68 -4.15 -13.24 20.28
C ASP A 68 -4.51 -14.61 19.68
N ARG A 69 -5.11 -14.59 18.50
CA ARG A 69 -5.38 -15.81 17.73
C ARG A 69 -4.16 -16.28 16.96
N LEU A 70 -3.42 -15.35 16.32
CA LEU A 70 -2.28 -15.67 15.47
C LEU A 70 -1.05 -16.07 16.28
N LYS A 71 -0.82 -15.50 17.47
CA LYS A 71 0.29 -15.90 18.35
C LYS A 71 0.28 -17.37 18.74
N LYS A 72 -0.89 -18.01 18.72
CA LYS A 72 -1.01 -19.47 18.93
C LYS A 72 -0.56 -20.30 17.73
N LYS A 73 -0.23 -19.65 16.62
CA LYS A 73 0.12 -20.23 15.32
C LYS A 73 1.44 -19.67 14.76
N MET A 74 2.40 -19.29 15.62
CA MET A 74 3.66 -18.65 15.20
C MET A 74 4.54 -19.49 14.26
N GLY A 75 4.30 -20.81 14.17
CA GLY A 75 5.02 -21.72 13.28
C GLY A 75 4.47 -21.80 11.85
N LEU A 76 3.46 -20.99 11.49
CA LEU A 76 2.92 -20.98 10.15
C LEU A 76 3.97 -20.51 9.12
N SER A 77 3.95 -21.13 7.96
CA SER A 77 4.67 -20.62 6.79
C SER A 77 4.15 -19.23 6.39
N TYR A 78 4.94 -18.49 5.60
CA TYR A 78 4.51 -17.17 5.10
C TYR A 78 3.17 -17.22 4.34
N ILE A 79 2.94 -18.27 3.55
CA ILE A 79 1.71 -18.48 2.77
C ILE A 79 0.50 -18.71 3.67
N GLU A 80 0.65 -19.57 4.68
CA GLU A 80 -0.42 -19.85 5.65
C GLU A 80 -0.74 -18.60 6.49
N LEU A 81 0.28 -17.88 6.94
CA LEU A 81 0.10 -16.63 7.67
C LEU A 81 -0.54 -15.55 6.79
N ALA A 82 -0.17 -15.48 5.50
CA ALA A 82 -0.79 -14.57 4.54
C ALA A 82 -2.30 -14.82 4.44
N TYR A 83 -2.73 -16.07 4.38
CA TYR A 83 -4.16 -16.39 4.41
C TYR A 83 -4.83 -15.91 5.71
N GLU A 84 -4.23 -16.23 6.85
CA GLU A 84 -4.80 -15.88 8.17
C GLU A 84 -4.94 -14.36 8.39
N VAL A 85 -4.08 -13.54 7.80
CA VAL A 85 -4.14 -12.07 7.90
C VAL A 85 -5.06 -11.49 6.81
N ILE A 86 -4.89 -11.90 5.57
CA ILE A 86 -5.58 -11.30 4.42
C ILE A 86 -7.09 -11.62 4.42
N LYS A 87 -7.49 -12.80 4.91
CA LYS A 87 -8.91 -13.19 4.99
C LYS A 87 -9.76 -12.25 5.84
N GLU A 88 -9.17 -11.59 6.81
CA GLU A 88 -9.86 -10.62 7.67
C GLU A 88 -10.34 -9.39 6.88
N PHE A 89 -9.66 -9.06 5.79
CA PHE A 89 -9.99 -7.94 4.92
C PHE A 89 -10.77 -8.36 3.68
N PHE A 90 -10.45 -9.52 3.10
CA PHE A 90 -10.95 -9.96 1.80
C PHE A 90 -11.79 -11.24 1.88
N GLY A 91 -12.54 -11.38 2.97
CA GLY A 91 -13.36 -12.57 3.23
C GLY A 91 -14.52 -12.77 2.25
N ASP A 92 -14.96 -11.74 1.53
CA ASP A 92 -15.99 -11.84 0.48
C ASP A 92 -15.53 -12.62 -0.75
N ILE A 93 -14.22 -12.72 -0.99
CA ILE A 93 -13.62 -13.51 -2.08
C ILE A 93 -13.87 -15.02 -1.89
N GLY A 94 -14.06 -15.46 -0.65
CA GLY A 94 -14.21 -16.88 -0.30
C GLY A 94 -12.87 -17.60 -0.09
N GLU A 95 -12.90 -18.59 0.78
CA GLU A 95 -11.68 -19.25 1.30
C GLU A 95 -10.82 -19.88 0.21
N GLU A 96 -11.41 -20.71 -0.65
CA GLU A 96 -10.67 -21.43 -1.70
C GLU A 96 -10.05 -20.48 -2.73
N ASN A 97 -10.81 -19.48 -3.18
CA ASN A 97 -10.33 -18.48 -4.12
C ASN A 97 -9.19 -17.64 -3.52
N LEU A 98 -9.32 -17.25 -2.25
CA LEU A 98 -8.30 -16.47 -1.56
C LEU A 98 -7.01 -17.28 -1.34
N LYS A 99 -7.12 -18.53 -0.87
CA LYS A 99 -5.97 -19.44 -0.74
C LYS A 99 -5.28 -19.67 -2.09
N GLY A 100 -6.05 -19.92 -3.14
CA GLY A 100 -5.52 -20.08 -4.50
C GLY A 100 -4.82 -18.81 -5.01
N ALA A 101 -5.35 -17.61 -4.73
CA ALA A 101 -4.72 -16.36 -5.11
C ALA A 101 -3.38 -16.13 -4.36
N ILE A 102 -3.33 -16.45 -3.07
CA ILE A 102 -2.12 -16.35 -2.25
C ILE A 102 -1.05 -17.34 -2.71
N ASP A 103 -1.43 -18.60 -2.98
CA ASP A 103 -0.51 -19.61 -3.46
C ASP A 103 0.10 -19.21 -4.82
N ARG A 104 -0.72 -18.80 -5.78
CA ARG A 104 -0.25 -18.32 -7.09
C ARG A 104 0.67 -17.10 -6.99
N ALA A 105 0.47 -16.26 -5.97
CA ALA A 105 1.28 -15.07 -5.73
C ALA A 105 2.66 -15.40 -5.15
N TYR A 106 2.73 -16.28 -4.16
CA TYR A 106 3.92 -16.38 -3.31
C TYR A 106 4.67 -17.70 -3.43
N ASN A 107 4.01 -18.79 -3.79
CA ASN A 107 4.63 -20.12 -3.81
C ASN A 107 5.80 -20.17 -4.81
N GLY A 108 7.01 -20.35 -4.28
CA GLY A 108 8.26 -20.34 -5.04
C GLY A 108 8.66 -18.99 -5.66
N LYS A 109 7.93 -17.89 -5.36
CA LYS A 109 8.14 -16.58 -6.00
C LYS A 109 8.57 -15.47 -5.05
N PHE A 110 8.17 -15.55 -3.80
CA PHE A 110 8.46 -14.51 -2.81
C PHE A 110 8.73 -15.13 -1.45
N SER A 111 9.76 -14.63 -0.76
CA SER A 111 10.05 -15.01 0.61
C SER A 111 10.47 -13.79 1.44
N VAL A 112 10.27 -13.91 2.74
CA VAL A 112 10.66 -12.91 3.74
C VAL A 112 11.67 -13.55 4.68
N ARG A 113 12.71 -12.81 5.02
CA ARG A 113 13.74 -13.26 5.98
C ARG A 113 13.99 -12.16 6.99
N GLU A 114 14.18 -12.54 8.22
CA GLU A 114 14.71 -11.67 9.26
C GLU A 114 16.18 -12.03 9.48
N GLU A 115 17.08 -11.07 9.27
CA GLU A 115 18.52 -11.24 9.43
C GLU A 115 19.11 -10.00 10.10
N ASN A 116 19.80 -10.17 11.22
CA ASN A 116 20.46 -9.07 11.97
C ASN A 116 19.53 -7.89 12.27
N ASP A 117 18.28 -8.17 12.69
CA ASP A 117 17.21 -7.21 12.97
C ASP A 117 16.68 -6.47 11.72
N PHE A 118 17.06 -6.90 10.54
CA PHE A 118 16.50 -6.42 9.28
C PHE A 118 15.48 -7.43 8.72
N LEU A 119 14.32 -6.92 8.36
CA LEU A 119 13.34 -7.67 7.59
C LEU A 119 13.64 -7.47 6.10
N GLU A 120 14.17 -8.52 5.49
CA GLU A 120 14.54 -8.52 4.08
C GLU A 120 13.31 -8.85 3.23
N LEU A 121 12.91 -7.92 2.37
CA LEU A 121 11.71 -7.99 1.54
C LEU A 121 12.02 -7.99 0.03
N TYR A 122 13.28 -8.22 -0.32
CA TYR A 122 13.75 -8.19 -1.71
C TYR A 122 13.94 -9.57 -2.34
N HIS A 123 13.51 -10.62 -1.65
CA HIS A 123 13.58 -12.00 -2.16
C HIS A 123 12.37 -12.33 -3.05
N GLY A 124 12.21 -11.57 -4.10
CA GLY A 124 11.19 -11.71 -5.13
C GLY A 124 11.75 -11.39 -6.51
N PRO A 125 10.94 -11.57 -7.58
CA PRO A 125 11.43 -11.51 -8.97
C PRO A 125 11.96 -10.14 -9.39
N THR A 126 11.52 -9.05 -8.72
CA THR A 126 12.00 -7.70 -9.05
C THR A 126 12.98 -7.13 -8.02
N SER A 127 13.36 -7.92 -7.03
CA SER A 127 14.24 -7.53 -5.93
C SER A 127 13.79 -6.26 -5.18
N ALA A 128 12.46 -6.07 -5.08
CA ALA A 128 11.85 -4.96 -4.37
C ALA A 128 10.75 -5.46 -3.43
N PHE A 129 10.58 -4.81 -2.27
CA PHE A 129 9.51 -5.14 -1.32
C PHE A 129 8.11 -5.08 -1.95
N LYS A 130 7.98 -4.37 -3.05
CA LYS A 130 6.72 -4.22 -3.79
C LYS A 130 6.22 -5.53 -4.40
N ASP A 131 7.10 -6.52 -4.55
CA ASP A 131 6.72 -7.87 -4.98
C ASP A 131 5.70 -8.51 -4.04
N ALA A 132 5.83 -8.30 -2.72
CA ALA A 132 4.85 -8.76 -1.73
C ALA A 132 3.40 -8.36 -2.07
N ALA A 133 3.22 -7.19 -2.64
CA ALA A 133 1.91 -6.66 -2.99
C ALA A 133 1.56 -6.86 -4.46
N LEU A 134 2.52 -6.72 -5.37
CA LEU A 134 2.25 -6.72 -6.81
C LEU A 134 2.24 -8.11 -7.44
N LEU A 135 2.77 -9.13 -6.78
CA LEU A 135 2.50 -10.53 -7.13
C LEU A 135 1.09 -10.97 -6.71
N PHE A 136 0.59 -10.43 -5.59
CA PHE A 136 -0.74 -10.77 -5.08
C PHE A 136 -1.87 -10.02 -5.78
N LEU A 137 -1.70 -8.71 -6.05
CA LEU A 137 -2.75 -7.86 -6.61
C LEU A 137 -3.42 -8.43 -7.87
N PRO A 138 -2.71 -8.89 -8.91
CA PRO A 138 -3.35 -9.46 -10.10
C PRO A 138 -4.16 -10.72 -9.77
N GLN A 139 -3.70 -11.54 -8.84
CA GLN A 139 -4.37 -12.76 -8.46
C GLN A 139 -5.69 -12.49 -7.74
N ILE A 140 -5.69 -11.54 -6.80
CA ILE A 140 -6.89 -11.17 -6.08
C ILE A 140 -7.86 -10.37 -6.96
N MET A 141 -7.36 -9.51 -7.85
CA MET A 141 -8.20 -8.80 -8.83
C MET A 141 -8.89 -9.76 -9.80
N LYS A 142 -8.25 -10.86 -10.18
CA LYS A 142 -8.88 -11.90 -11.01
C LYS A 142 -10.08 -12.52 -10.30
N GLU A 143 -9.97 -12.83 -9.02
CA GLU A 143 -11.07 -13.37 -8.24
C GLU A 143 -12.16 -12.32 -7.98
N ALA A 144 -11.76 -11.08 -7.65
CA ALA A 144 -12.69 -9.96 -7.49
C ALA A 144 -13.47 -9.65 -8.77
N LYS A 145 -12.82 -9.73 -9.94
CA LYS A 145 -13.45 -9.57 -11.25
C LYS A 145 -14.53 -10.61 -11.49
N LYS A 146 -14.26 -11.88 -11.19
CA LYS A 146 -15.25 -12.97 -11.30
C LYS A 146 -16.43 -12.73 -10.36
N LEU A 147 -16.16 -12.39 -9.10
CA LEU A 147 -17.20 -12.18 -8.10
C LEU A 147 -18.15 -11.04 -8.46
N ASN A 148 -17.62 -9.98 -9.07
CA ASN A 148 -18.41 -8.82 -9.52
C ASN A 148 -18.95 -8.96 -10.95
N ASN A 149 -18.83 -10.13 -11.58
CA ASN A 149 -19.31 -10.41 -12.94
C ASN A 149 -18.80 -9.43 -14.01
N ILE A 150 -17.59 -8.87 -13.82
CA ILE A 150 -16.96 -7.92 -14.75
C ILE A 150 -16.40 -8.71 -15.94
N LYS A 151 -16.90 -8.37 -17.14
CA LYS A 151 -16.50 -9.03 -18.40
C LYS A 151 -15.42 -8.25 -19.14
N GLU A 152 -15.37 -6.95 -18.94
CA GLU A 152 -14.40 -6.03 -19.55
C GLU A 152 -12.98 -6.40 -19.16
N GLU A 153 -12.02 -6.18 -20.05
CA GLU A 153 -10.59 -6.24 -19.68
C GLU A 153 -10.22 -5.03 -18.81
N ILE A 154 -9.47 -5.29 -17.74
CA ILE A 154 -9.01 -4.21 -16.86
C ILE A 154 -7.66 -3.70 -17.34
N VAL A 155 -7.60 -2.42 -17.67
CA VAL A 155 -6.37 -1.73 -18.06
C VAL A 155 -5.76 -1.05 -16.83
N ILE A 156 -4.63 -1.57 -16.39
CA ILE A 156 -3.84 -1.03 -15.29
C ILE A 156 -2.95 0.09 -15.81
N LEU A 157 -3.24 1.32 -15.40
CA LEU A 157 -2.36 2.46 -15.69
C LEU A 157 -1.48 2.75 -14.48
N THR A 158 -0.19 2.86 -14.69
CA THR A 158 0.79 3.12 -13.62
C THR A 158 1.81 4.15 -14.08
N ALA A 159 1.93 5.26 -13.32
CA ALA A 159 3.10 6.12 -13.39
C ALA A 159 4.12 5.62 -12.38
N THR A 160 5.40 5.59 -12.76
CA THR A 160 6.46 5.05 -11.90
C THR A 160 7.73 5.87 -11.95
N SER A 161 8.45 5.88 -10.84
CA SER A 161 9.85 6.29 -10.72
C SER A 161 10.80 5.08 -10.70
N GLY A 162 10.32 3.89 -11.12
CA GLY A 162 11.12 2.66 -11.24
C GLY A 162 10.44 1.42 -10.64
N ASP A 163 10.58 1.16 -9.36
CA ASP A 163 10.18 -0.08 -8.69
C ASP A 163 8.72 -0.51 -8.86
N THR A 164 7.79 0.44 -8.80
CA THR A 164 6.35 0.11 -8.94
C THR A 164 6.04 -0.37 -10.35
N GLY A 165 6.61 0.28 -11.37
CA GLY A 165 6.38 -0.08 -12.77
C GLY A 165 6.89 -1.49 -13.07
N LYS A 166 8.15 -1.79 -12.73
CA LYS A 166 8.71 -3.13 -12.97
C LYS A 166 7.95 -4.23 -12.23
N ALA A 167 7.57 -3.98 -10.97
CA ALA A 167 6.82 -4.98 -10.19
C ALA A 167 5.38 -5.16 -10.70
N ALA A 168 4.72 -4.09 -11.19
CA ALA A 168 3.41 -4.19 -11.82
C ALA A 168 3.48 -4.97 -13.14
N LEU A 169 4.45 -4.67 -13.99
CA LEU A 169 4.68 -5.41 -15.23
C LEU A 169 4.90 -6.90 -14.95
N GLN A 170 5.79 -7.23 -14.00
CA GLN A 170 6.08 -8.61 -13.61
C GLN A 170 4.85 -9.33 -13.05
N GLY A 171 4.09 -8.68 -12.16
CA GLY A 171 2.94 -9.30 -11.51
C GLY A 171 1.76 -9.56 -12.45
N PHE A 172 1.51 -8.62 -13.37
CA PHE A 172 0.38 -8.71 -14.31
C PHE A 172 0.74 -9.35 -15.68
N SER A 173 2.03 -9.63 -15.94
CA SER A 173 2.45 -10.23 -17.21
C SER A 173 1.71 -11.53 -17.46
N ASN A 174 1.08 -11.65 -18.63
CA ASN A 174 0.32 -12.83 -19.09
C ASN A 174 -0.83 -13.23 -18.13
N VAL A 175 -1.35 -12.30 -17.33
CA VAL A 175 -2.57 -12.55 -16.54
C VAL A 175 -3.80 -12.21 -17.39
N ASP A 176 -4.63 -13.21 -17.65
CA ASP A 176 -5.82 -13.08 -18.47
C ASP A 176 -6.81 -12.06 -17.93
N GLY A 177 -7.36 -11.24 -18.83
CA GLY A 177 -8.35 -10.22 -18.51
C GLY A 177 -7.76 -8.90 -17.96
N PHE A 178 -6.42 -8.74 -18.07
CA PHE A 178 -5.71 -7.52 -17.71
C PHE A 178 -4.77 -7.06 -18.81
N LYS A 179 -4.64 -5.75 -18.96
CA LYS A 179 -3.59 -5.06 -19.71
C LYS A 179 -2.86 -4.11 -18.78
N VAL A 180 -1.57 -3.92 -18.97
CA VAL A 180 -0.74 -3.02 -18.15
C VAL A 180 -0.05 -2.01 -19.03
N VAL A 181 -0.21 -0.74 -18.70
CA VAL A 181 0.51 0.36 -19.33
C VAL A 181 1.28 1.11 -18.23
N VAL A 182 2.60 1.13 -18.36
CA VAL A 182 3.49 1.82 -17.44
C VAL A 182 4.09 3.03 -18.12
N TYR A 183 3.92 4.20 -17.50
CA TYR A 183 4.55 5.46 -17.89
C TYR A 183 5.70 5.76 -16.96
N TYR A 184 6.88 6.04 -17.51
CA TYR A 184 8.05 6.45 -16.73
C TYR A 184 8.75 7.64 -17.39
N PRO A 185 9.42 8.53 -16.63
CA PRO A 185 10.20 9.62 -17.20
C PRO A 185 11.48 9.09 -17.82
N GLU A 186 11.73 9.38 -19.09
CA GLU A 186 13.03 9.14 -19.74
C GLU A 186 14.11 9.84 -18.92
N ASN A 187 15.20 9.14 -18.59
CA ASN A 187 16.28 9.62 -17.71
C ASN A 187 15.89 9.93 -16.24
N GLY A 188 14.67 9.56 -15.80
CA GLY A 188 14.20 9.75 -14.43
C GLY A 188 14.10 8.46 -13.60
N VAL A 189 14.67 7.36 -14.09
CA VAL A 189 14.75 6.05 -13.42
C VAL A 189 16.19 5.52 -13.56
N SER A 190 16.60 4.60 -12.69
CA SER A 190 17.94 4.01 -12.85
C SER A 190 18.01 3.14 -14.12
N ALA A 191 19.19 3.03 -14.72
CA ALA A 191 19.40 2.23 -15.94
C ALA A 191 18.96 0.75 -15.76
N ILE A 192 19.14 0.20 -14.56
CA ILE A 192 18.70 -1.17 -14.24
C ILE A 192 17.16 -1.24 -14.22
N GLN A 193 16.50 -0.29 -13.58
CA GLN A 193 15.03 -0.26 -13.50
C GLN A 193 14.41 -0.04 -14.87
N GLU A 194 14.97 0.87 -15.68
CA GLU A 194 14.52 1.07 -17.06
C GLU A 194 14.64 -0.24 -17.86
N LYS A 195 15.81 -0.87 -17.82
CA LYS A 195 16.05 -2.11 -18.54
C LYS A 195 15.08 -3.22 -18.09
N GLN A 196 14.84 -3.36 -16.78
CA GLN A 196 13.87 -4.32 -16.26
C GLN A 196 12.43 -4.07 -16.76
N MET A 197 12.05 -2.81 -17.00
CA MET A 197 10.73 -2.49 -17.54
C MET A 197 10.65 -2.73 -19.04
N VAL A 198 11.61 -2.21 -19.83
CA VAL A 198 11.54 -2.26 -21.30
C VAL A 198 11.79 -3.66 -21.85
N THR A 199 12.47 -4.54 -21.10
CA THR A 199 12.67 -5.94 -21.46
C THR A 199 11.63 -6.91 -20.88
N GLN A 200 10.62 -6.38 -20.15
CA GLN A 200 9.56 -7.23 -19.59
C GLN A 200 8.77 -7.91 -20.72
N GLU A 201 8.79 -9.21 -20.74
CA GLU A 201 8.01 -10.01 -21.67
C GLU A 201 6.56 -10.14 -21.21
N GLY A 202 5.65 -10.21 -22.20
CA GLY A 202 4.22 -10.41 -21.95
C GLY A 202 3.37 -9.82 -23.08
N ASN A 203 2.30 -10.52 -23.43
CA ASN A 203 1.40 -10.10 -24.53
C ASN A 203 0.46 -8.96 -24.13
N ASN A 204 0.38 -8.66 -22.85
CA ASN A 204 -0.57 -7.72 -22.24
C ASN A 204 0.11 -6.53 -21.55
N VAL A 205 1.41 -6.34 -21.74
CA VAL A 205 2.20 -5.28 -21.10
C VAL A 205 2.70 -4.25 -22.11
N LYS A 206 2.70 -2.98 -21.71
CA LYS A 206 3.22 -1.87 -22.52
C LYS A 206 3.99 -0.89 -21.61
N VAL A 207 5.17 -0.50 -22.06
CA VAL A 207 6.01 0.48 -21.37
C VAL A 207 6.18 1.70 -22.26
N ILE A 208 6.01 2.89 -21.68
CA ILE A 208 6.07 4.16 -22.40
C ILE A 208 6.95 5.13 -21.63
N GLY A 209 8.10 5.46 -22.21
CA GLY A 209 8.94 6.58 -21.76
C GLY A 209 8.30 7.92 -22.13
N ILE A 210 8.27 8.86 -21.20
CA ILE A 210 7.79 10.22 -21.45
C ILE A 210 8.93 11.22 -21.32
N ARG A 211 8.91 12.27 -22.10
CA ARG A 211 9.78 13.43 -21.91
C ARG A 211 9.22 14.30 -20.80
N GLY A 212 9.88 14.30 -19.65
CA GLY A 212 9.42 15.01 -18.46
C GLY A 212 9.92 14.31 -17.19
N ASN A 213 9.34 14.68 -16.06
CA ASN A 213 9.64 14.09 -14.76
C ASN A 213 8.51 13.16 -14.29
N PHE A 214 8.69 12.55 -13.11
CA PHE A 214 7.69 11.66 -12.51
C PHE A 214 6.34 12.35 -12.28
N ASP A 215 6.33 13.63 -11.88
CA ASP A 215 5.08 14.38 -11.67
C ASP A 215 4.30 14.58 -12.97
N ASN A 216 5.00 14.74 -14.11
CA ASN A 216 4.36 14.79 -15.42
C ASN A 216 3.68 13.45 -15.76
N ALA A 217 4.36 12.32 -15.53
CA ALA A 217 3.79 10.98 -15.72
C ALA A 217 2.56 10.77 -14.83
N GLN A 218 2.67 11.10 -13.55
CA GLN A 218 1.60 10.94 -12.57
C GLN A 218 0.40 11.83 -12.89
N SER A 219 0.64 13.10 -13.27
CA SER A 219 -0.40 14.04 -13.65
C SER A 219 -1.11 13.60 -14.92
N GLY A 220 -0.37 13.06 -15.90
CA GLY A 220 -0.94 12.48 -17.11
C GLY A 220 -1.88 11.32 -16.81
N VAL A 221 -1.45 10.38 -16.00
CA VAL A 221 -2.28 9.25 -15.55
C VAL A 221 -3.52 9.73 -14.79
N LYS A 222 -3.39 10.71 -13.88
CA LYS A 222 -4.54 11.29 -13.16
C LYS A 222 -5.54 11.96 -14.11
N LYS A 223 -5.06 12.66 -15.16
CA LYS A 223 -5.95 13.25 -16.19
C LYS A 223 -6.74 12.17 -16.91
N ILE A 224 -6.11 11.07 -17.31
CA ILE A 224 -6.79 9.93 -17.95
C ILE A 224 -7.87 9.34 -17.02
N PHE A 225 -7.58 9.16 -15.75
CA PHE A 225 -8.58 8.69 -14.77
C PHE A 225 -9.72 9.69 -14.55
N GLY A 226 -9.45 10.99 -14.62
CA GLY A 226 -10.43 12.07 -14.47
C GLY A 226 -11.29 12.33 -15.71
N ASP A 227 -10.88 11.83 -16.88
CA ASP A 227 -11.59 12.02 -18.14
C ASP A 227 -12.78 11.05 -18.23
N VAL A 228 -13.98 11.60 -18.00
CA VAL A 228 -15.22 10.82 -17.96
C VAL A 228 -15.58 10.31 -19.36
N GLU A 229 -15.45 11.16 -20.38
CA GLU A 229 -15.80 10.80 -21.78
C GLU A 229 -14.90 9.67 -22.27
N PHE A 230 -13.59 9.78 -22.02
CA PHE A 230 -12.64 8.75 -22.40
C PHE A 230 -12.89 7.42 -21.66
N ARG A 231 -13.23 7.47 -20.37
CA ARG A 231 -13.57 6.26 -19.61
C ARG A 231 -14.82 5.56 -20.16
N GLU A 232 -15.86 6.31 -20.53
CA GLU A 232 -17.07 5.74 -21.15
C GLU A 232 -16.75 5.17 -22.54
N GLU A 233 -15.92 5.83 -23.34
CA GLU A 233 -15.45 5.28 -24.61
C GLU A 233 -14.72 3.95 -24.43
N LEU A 234 -13.80 3.87 -23.46
CA LEU A 234 -13.09 2.64 -23.16
C LEU A 234 -14.04 1.53 -22.71
N LYS A 235 -15.01 1.86 -21.85
CA LYS A 235 -16.02 0.89 -21.39
C LYS A 235 -16.85 0.35 -22.53
N ASN A 236 -17.28 1.21 -23.46
CA ASN A 236 -18.00 0.80 -24.67
C ASN A 236 -17.17 -0.12 -25.59
N ARG A 237 -15.85 -0.06 -25.50
CA ARG A 237 -14.91 -0.96 -26.18
C ARG A 237 -14.54 -2.20 -25.36
N GLY A 238 -15.15 -2.39 -24.18
CA GLY A 238 -14.91 -3.55 -23.32
C GLY A 238 -13.69 -3.40 -22.39
N PHE A 239 -13.29 -2.18 -22.05
CA PHE A 239 -12.16 -1.90 -21.13
C PHE A 239 -12.59 -1.09 -19.93
N LEU A 240 -12.02 -1.41 -18.75
CA LEU A 240 -12.13 -0.62 -17.53
C LEU A 240 -10.74 -0.17 -17.06
N LEU A 241 -10.63 1.06 -16.59
CA LEU A 241 -9.38 1.56 -16.00
C LEU A 241 -9.28 1.17 -14.53
N SER A 242 -8.10 0.76 -14.11
CA SER A 242 -7.73 0.57 -12.71
C SER A 242 -6.25 0.91 -12.49
N SER A 243 -5.84 0.99 -11.23
CA SER A 243 -4.48 1.37 -10.85
C SER A 243 -3.80 0.31 -10.01
N ALA A 244 -2.53 0.05 -10.32
CA ALA A 244 -1.63 -0.73 -9.49
C ALA A 244 -0.74 0.14 -8.57
N ASN A 245 -1.02 1.43 -8.43
CA ASN A 245 -0.30 2.30 -7.49
C ASN A 245 -0.63 1.94 -6.03
N SER A 246 0.16 2.43 -5.09
CA SER A 246 0.03 2.12 -3.66
C SER A 246 -1.28 2.57 -3.01
N ILE A 247 -2.08 3.38 -3.72
CA ILE A 247 -3.43 3.79 -3.30
C ILE A 247 -4.44 2.63 -3.30
N ASN A 248 -4.24 1.60 -4.12
CA ASN A 248 -5.13 0.44 -4.13
C ASN A 248 -5.01 -0.34 -2.82
N ILE A 249 -6.15 -0.61 -2.17
CA ILE A 249 -6.18 -1.35 -0.90
C ILE A 249 -5.66 -2.79 -1.05
N GLY A 250 -5.82 -3.39 -2.23
CA GLY A 250 -5.25 -4.70 -2.58
C GLY A 250 -3.73 -4.73 -2.58
N ARG A 251 -3.08 -3.54 -2.56
CA ARG A 251 -1.64 -3.42 -2.36
C ARG A 251 -1.24 -3.18 -0.91
N LEU A 252 -2.10 -2.56 -0.12
CA LEU A 252 -1.79 -2.23 1.28
C LEU A 252 -1.90 -3.48 2.16
N VAL A 253 -3.01 -4.20 2.06
CA VAL A 253 -3.32 -5.33 2.94
C VAL A 253 -2.24 -6.44 2.93
N PRO A 254 -1.72 -6.92 1.79
CA PRO A 254 -0.70 -7.97 1.80
C PRO A 254 0.62 -7.55 2.47
N GLN A 255 0.87 -6.25 2.61
CA GLN A 255 2.05 -5.77 3.31
C GLN A 255 1.95 -5.90 4.84
N ILE A 256 0.76 -6.08 5.40
CA ILE A 256 0.58 -6.35 6.84
C ILE A 256 1.22 -7.69 7.22
N VAL A 257 1.16 -8.66 6.31
CA VAL A 257 1.59 -10.04 6.55
C VAL A 257 3.05 -10.12 7.00
N TYR A 258 3.95 -9.44 6.30
CA TYR A 258 5.38 -9.56 6.62
C TYR A 258 5.76 -8.91 7.97
N TYR A 259 4.95 -8.01 8.51
CA TYR A 259 5.16 -7.48 9.85
C TYR A 259 4.78 -8.51 10.92
N PHE A 260 3.67 -9.22 10.76
CA PHE A 260 3.33 -10.35 11.62
C PHE A 260 4.39 -11.46 11.50
N TYR A 261 4.80 -11.79 10.27
CA TYR A 261 5.81 -12.81 10.03
C TYR A 261 7.14 -12.47 10.71
N GLY A 262 7.64 -11.25 10.51
CA GLY A 262 8.89 -10.81 11.11
C GLY A 262 8.84 -10.77 12.63
N TYR A 263 7.72 -10.35 13.22
CA TYR A 263 7.55 -10.39 14.67
C TYR A 263 7.58 -11.82 15.21
N PHE A 264 6.85 -12.74 14.59
CA PHE A 264 6.83 -14.13 15.01
C PHE A 264 8.19 -14.83 14.80
N ASP A 265 8.91 -14.47 13.74
CA ASP A 265 10.26 -14.99 13.50
C ASP A 265 11.26 -14.53 14.58
N LEU A 266 11.17 -13.28 15.05
CA LEU A 266 11.96 -12.79 16.18
C LEU A 266 11.64 -13.54 17.48
N VAL A 267 10.37 -13.83 17.75
CA VAL A 267 9.96 -14.63 18.93
C VAL A 267 10.46 -16.06 18.80
N ASN A 268 10.30 -16.70 17.63
CA ASN A 268 10.75 -18.07 17.38
C ASN A 268 12.27 -18.20 17.48
N LYS A 269 13.02 -17.19 17.06
CA LYS A 269 14.48 -17.10 17.21
C LYS A 269 14.93 -16.72 18.64
N GLN A 270 14.00 -16.52 19.56
CA GLN A 270 14.24 -16.10 20.94
C GLN A 270 15.00 -14.77 21.07
N LYS A 271 14.91 -13.90 20.06
CA LYS A 271 15.45 -12.54 20.09
C LYS A 271 14.63 -11.61 20.98
N ILE A 272 13.32 -11.86 21.07
CA ILE A 272 12.35 -11.21 21.94
C ILE A 272 11.43 -12.24 22.57
N LYS A 273 10.72 -11.84 23.63
CA LYS A 273 9.64 -12.65 24.23
C LYS A 273 8.31 -12.32 23.55
N GLU A 274 7.37 -13.26 23.55
CA GLU A 274 6.00 -13.01 23.12
C GLU A 274 5.38 -11.87 23.95
N GLY A 275 4.82 -10.88 23.27
CA GLY A 275 4.24 -9.69 23.89
C GLY A 275 5.22 -8.51 24.05
N ASP A 276 6.53 -8.70 23.86
CA ASP A 276 7.49 -7.60 23.89
C ASP A 276 7.20 -6.63 22.72
N GLU A 277 7.17 -5.33 23.01
CA GLU A 277 7.03 -4.31 21.97
C GLU A 277 8.31 -4.14 21.15
N ILE A 278 8.16 -4.07 19.84
CA ILE A 278 9.24 -3.75 18.91
C ILE A 278 9.04 -2.38 18.27
N ASN A 279 10.13 -1.66 18.02
CA ASN A 279 10.11 -0.47 17.19
C ASN A 279 10.46 -0.85 15.75
N ILE A 280 9.80 -0.24 14.77
CA ILE A 280 9.99 -0.57 13.36
C ILE A 280 10.43 0.69 12.61
N VAL A 281 11.61 0.63 11.99
CA VAL A 281 12.15 1.68 11.12
C VAL A 281 11.83 1.33 9.68
N VAL A 282 11.10 2.21 8.98
CA VAL A 282 10.65 1.98 7.61
C VAL A 282 11.12 3.10 6.71
N PRO A 283 12.01 2.82 5.72
CA PRO A 283 12.29 3.75 4.63
C PRO A 283 11.00 4.07 3.88
N THR A 284 10.61 5.35 3.88
CA THR A 284 9.26 5.73 3.51
C THR A 284 9.23 6.73 2.36
N GLY A 285 8.53 6.36 1.28
CA GLY A 285 8.12 7.23 0.18
C GLY A 285 6.60 7.46 0.22
N ASN A 286 5.82 6.68 -0.53
CA ASN A 286 4.34 6.79 -0.64
C ASN A 286 3.55 6.37 0.61
N PHE A 287 4.20 6.21 1.74
CA PHE A 287 3.62 5.87 3.04
C PHE A 287 2.90 4.51 3.14
N GLY A 288 2.85 3.72 2.07
CA GLY A 288 2.13 2.44 2.05
C GLY A 288 2.72 1.39 2.99
N ASN A 289 4.03 1.23 2.96
CA ASN A 289 4.75 0.24 3.76
C ASN A 289 4.59 0.51 5.27
N ILE A 290 4.91 1.70 5.74
CA ILE A 290 4.78 2.07 7.17
C ILE A 290 3.31 2.08 7.63
N LEU A 291 2.36 2.42 6.75
CA LEU A 291 0.93 2.34 7.04
C LEU A 291 0.47 0.89 7.23
N ALA A 292 1.05 -0.06 6.51
CA ALA A 292 0.77 -1.48 6.74
C ALA A 292 1.25 -1.94 8.13
N ALA A 293 2.40 -1.44 8.61
CA ALA A 293 2.83 -1.67 10.00
C ALA A 293 1.86 -1.04 11.00
N TYR A 294 1.37 0.19 10.73
CA TYR A 294 0.34 0.84 11.55
C TYR A 294 -0.95 0.00 11.60
N TYR A 295 -1.38 -0.56 10.47
CA TYR A 295 -2.54 -1.46 10.45
C TYR A 295 -2.27 -2.73 11.25
N GLY A 296 -1.07 -3.31 11.16
CA GLY A 296 -0.65 -4.42 12.01
C GLY A 296 -0.75 -4.09 13.52
N LYS A 297 -0.30 -2.89 13.91
CA LYS A 297 -0.47 -2.38 15.29
C LYS A 297 -1.94 -2.28 15.68
N LYS A 298 -2.81 -1.77 14.79
CA LYS A 298 -4.27 -1.71 15.01
C LYS A 298 -4.92 -3.10 15.11
N MET A 299 -4.29 -4.13 14.55
CA MET A 299 -4.72 -5.53 14.64
C MET A 299 -4.14 -6.25 15.87
N GLY A 300 -3.49 -5.52 16.78
CA GLY A 300 -2.97 -6.01 18.06
C GLY A 300 -1.50 -6.45 18.04
N LEU A 301 -0.79 -6.34 16.90
CA LEU A 301 0.64 -6.69 16.85
C LEU A 301 1.44 -5.77 17.82
N PRO A 302 2.30 -6.32 18.70
CA PRO A 302 3.04 -5.52 19.68
C PRO A 302 4.10 -4.64 19.03
N ILE A 303 3.66 -3.51 18.51
CA ILE A 303 4.51 -2.49 17.90
C ILE A 303 4.52 -1.28 18.83
N GLY A 304 5.68 -0.89 19.31
CA GLY A 304 5.91 0.30 20.09
C GLY A 304 5.87 1.53 19.18
N LYS A 305 7.01 1.87 18.57
CA LYS A 305 7.16 3.03 17.68
C LYS A 305 7.29 2.62 16.23
N LEU A 306 6.67 3.43 15.35
CA LEU A 306 6.91 3.42 13.92
C LEU A 306 7.81 4.59 13.56
N ILE A 307 8.97 4.34 13.00
CA ILE A 307 9.95 5.34 12.66
C ILE A 307 9.96 5.54 11.16
N CYS A 308 9.46 6.70 10.72
CA CYS A 308 9.43 7.08 9.31
C CYS A 308 10.80 7.61 8.90
N SER A 309 11.58 6.81 8.19
CA SER A 309 12.87 7.22 7.65
C SER A 309 12.70 7.81 6.25
N SER A 310 13.23 9.00 6.00
CA SER A 310 13.23 9.68 4.70
C SER A 310 14.65 9.95 4.21
N ASN A 311 14.79 10.17 2.91
CA ASN A 311 16.01 10.71 2.31
C ASN A 311 15.96 12.26 2.34
N GLU A 312 16.72 12.93 1.48
CA GLU A 312 16.75 14.39 1.39
C GLU A 312 15.38 15.01 1.05
N ASN A 313 14.48 14.23 0.42
CA ASN A 313 13.08 14.62 0.23
C ASN A 313 12.27 14.40 1.53
N ASN A 314 12.58 15.15 2.56
CA ASN A 314 12.13 14.94 3.95
C ASN A 314 10.78 15.57 4.31
N VAL A 315 9.88 15.77 3.34
CA VAL A 315 8.56 16.38 3.57
C VAL A 315 7.76 15.69 4.67
N LEU A 316 7.84 14.34 4.73
CA LEU A 316 7.16 13.56 5.77
C LEU A 316 7.76 13.83 7.16
N THR A 317 9.08 13.90 7.27
CA THR A 317 9.77 14.20 8.53
C THR A 317 9.34 15.56 9.07
N ASP A 318 9.32 16.58 8.22
CA ASP A 318 8.88 17.92 8.61
C ASP A 318 7.40 17.93 9.00
N PHE A 319 6.55 17.23 8.23
CA PHE A 319 5.13 17.11 8.56
C PHE A 319 4.90 16.43 9.91
N LEU A 320 5.56 15.32 10.17
CA LEU A 320 5.40 14.59 11.43
C LEU A 320 5.89 15.40 12.63
N ASN A 321 6.95 16.20 12.46
CA ASN A 321 7.50 17.03 13.52
C ASN A 321 6.71 18.34 13.77
N THR A 322 6.15 18.93 12.71
CA THR A 322 5.59 20.30 12.77
C THR A 322 4.07 20.34 12.56
N GLY A 323 3.49 19.29 11.98
CA GLY A 323 2.11 19.29 11.50
C GLY A 323 1.92 20.08 10.19
N LEU A 324 3.00 20.58 9.59
CA LEU A 324 2.95 21.34 8.34
C LEU A 324 3.40 20.45 7.17
N TYR A 325 2.47 20.09 6.30
CA TYR A 325 2.78 19.40 5.05
C TYR A 325 2.95 20.42 3.94
N ASP A 326 4.19 20.61 3.47
CA ASP A 326 4.52 21.57 2.39
C ASP A 326 5.22 20.86 1.24
N ARG A 327 4.51 20.71 0.10
CA ARG A 327 5.03 20.10 -1.13
C ARG A 327 5.67 21.12 -2.11
N ARG A 328 5.69 22.39 -1.75
CA ARG A 328 6.25 23.47 -2.58
C ARG A 328 7.77 23.52 -2.45
N ARG A 329 8.43 22.43 -2.83
CA ARG A 329 9.87 22.22 -2.78
C ARG A 329 10.34 21.67 -4.11
N GLU A 330 11.61 21.84 -4.40
CA GLU A 330 12.24 21.14 -5.51
C GLU A 330 12.45 19.68 -5.14
N LEU A 331 12.19 18.79 -6.09
CA LEU A 331 12.47 17.36 -5.95
C LEU A 331 13.96 17.13 -6.09
N ILE A 332 14.58 16.51 -5.09
CA ILE A 332 15.98 16.14 -5.09
C ILE A 332 16.08 14.68 -5.59
N LEU A 333 16.86 14.47 -6.66
CA LEU A 333 17.13 13.13 -7.15
C LEU A 333 18.23 12.50 -6.30
N THR A 334 17.93 11.36 -5.67
CA THR A 334 18.84 10.64 -4.76
C THR A 334 19.16 9.24 -5.28
N GLU A 335 20.05 8.53 -4.60
CA GLU A 335 20.34 7.12 -4.87
C GLU A 335 19.18 6.17 -4.50
N SER A 336 18.11 6.70 -3.87
CA SER A 336 16.91 5.95 -3.51
C SER A 336 15.64 6.49 -4.23
N PRO A 337 15.57 6.41 -5.57
CA PRO A 337 14.54 7.07 -6.38
C PRO A 337 13.12 6.65 -6.03
N SER A 338 12.91 5.48 -5.45
CA SER A 338 11.60 5.04 -4.97
C SER A 338 11.06 5.85 -3.78
N MET A 339 11.92 6.64 -3.13
CA MET A 339 11.60 7.54 -2.02
C MET A 339 11.64 9.02 -2.43
N ASP A 340 12.04 9.33 -3.68
CA ASP A 340 12.09 10.70 -4.22
C ASP A 340 10.70 11.17 -4.57
N ILE A 341 9.96 11.58 -3.56
CA ILE A 341 8.59 12.07 -3.69
C ILE A 341 8.32 13.25 -2.77
N LEU A 342 7.48 14.17 -3.23
CA LEU A 342 6.99 15.30 -2.44
C LEU A 342 5.56 15.10 -1.94
N VAL A 343 4.80 14.18 -2.55
CA VAL A 343 3.41 13.87 -2.18
C VAL A 343 3.27 12.39 -1.87
N SER A 344 3.18 12.07 -0.58
CA SER A 344 2.94 10.72 -0.07
C SER A 344 1.46 10.35 -0.17
N SER A 345 1.12 9.54 -1.16
CA SER A 345 -0.29 9.25 -1.49
C SER A 345 -1.07 8.56 -0.37
N ASN A 346 -0.44 7.69 0.43
CA ASN A 346 -1.13 7.00 1.54
C ASN A 346 -1.19 7.80 2.85
N LEU A 347 -0.55 8.98 2.90
CA LEU A 347 -0.65 9.85 4.08
C LEU A 347 -2.10 10.26 4.37
N GLU A 348 -2.94 10.36 3.32
CA GLU A 348 -4.37 10.64 3.48
C GLU A 348 -5.07 9.62 4.39
N ARG A 349 -4.69 8.33 4.32
CA ARG A 349 -5.22 7.30 5.22
C ARG A 349 -4.83 7.52 6.67
N LEU A 350 -3.57 7.92 6.93
CA LEU A 350 -3.13 8.28 8.28
C LEU A 350 -3.85 9.51 8.80
N ILE A 351 -4.00 10.55 7.98
CA ILE A 351 -4.72 11.79 8.32
C ILE A 351 -6.19 11.46 8.66
N PHE A 352 -6.82 10.56 7.91
CA PHE A 352 -8.18 10.10 8.19
C PHE A 352 -8.27 9.44 9.57
N GLU A 353 -7.39 8.49 9.87
CA GLU A 353 -7.35 7.83 11.19
C GLU A 353 -7.06 8.83 12.32
N ALA A 354 -6.07 9.72 12.14
CA ALA A 354 -5.71 10.74 13.13
C ALA A 354 -6.79 11.79 13.37
N ASN A 355 -7.68 12.00 12.42
CA ASN A 355 -8.87 12.85 12.57
C ASN A 355 -10.10 12.09 13.09
N ASN A 356 -9.90 10.95 13.78
CA ASN A 356 -10.99 10.09 14.27
C ASN A 356 -11.97 9.67 13.18
N ARG A 357 -11.43 9.42 11.97
CA ARG A 357 -12.16 8.98 10.79
C ARG A 357 -13.23 9.99 10.31
N ASP A 358 -13.01 11.28 10.57
CA ASP A 358 -13.85 12.36 10.04
C ASP A 358 -13.53 12.63 8.56
N ALA A 359 -14.36 12.09 7.69
CA ALA A 359 -14.21 12.17 6.24
C ALA A 359 -14.33 13.62 5.71
N LYS A 360 -15.22 14.44 6.27
CA LYS A 360 -15.41 15.85 5.85
C LYS A 360 -14.15 16.67 6.16
N LYS A 361 -13.59 16.46 7.36
CA LYS A 361 -12.35 17.12 7.77
C LYS A 361 -11.19 16.67 6.90
N THR A 362 -11.09 15.37 6.62
CA THR A 362 -10.04 14.80 5.77
C THR A 362 -10.15 15.36 4.35
N LYS A 363 -11.34 15.36 3.74
CA LYS A 363 -11.57 15.96 2.41
C LYS A 363 -11.10 17.40 2.36
N LYS A 364 -11.53 18.23 3.32
CA LYS A 364 -11.13 19.64 3.39
C LYS A 364 -9.60 19.80 3.46
N LEU A 365 -8.91 18.97 4.25
CA LEU A 365 -7.45 19.00 4.36
C LEU A 365 -6.77 18.64 3.03
N MET A 366 -7.28 17.63 2.34
CA MET A 366 -6.72 17.19 1.06
C MET A 366 -6.99 18.19 -0.07
N ASP A 367 -8.17 18.80 -0.11
CA ASP A 367 -8.51 19.85 -1.07
C ASP A 367 -7.60 21.07 -0.89
N GLU A 368 -7.40 21.54 0.35
CA GLU A 368 -6.49 22.65 0.63
C GLU A 368 -5.03 22.33 0.27
N LEU A 369 -4.57 21.09 0.50
CA LEU A 369 -3.24 20.65 0.07
C LEU A 369 -3.11 20.67 -1.47
N ASN A 370 -4.14 20.24 -2.18
CA ASN A 370 -4.14 20.22 -3.63
C ASN A 370 -4.14 21.64 -4.23
N GLU A 371 -4.92 22.55 -3.65
CA GLU A 371 -5.05 23.94 -4.14
C GLU A 371 -3.83 24.80 -3.79
N LYS A 372 -3.35 24.72 -2.55
CA LYS A 372 -2.32 25.63 -2.02
C LYS A 372 -0.92 25.03 -2.01
N GLY A 373 -0.77 23.74 -2.24
CA GLY A 373 0.50 23.01 -2.13
C GLY A 373 1.03 22.88 -0.71
N VAL A 374 0.33 23.43 0.29
CA VAL A 374 0.71 23.40 1.69
C VAL A 374 -0.51 23.27 2.57
N LYS A 375 -0.40 22.49 3.65
CA LYS A 375 -1.45 22.35 4.65
C LYS A 375 -0.88 22.16 6.05
N VAL A 376 -1.53 22.80 7.03
CA VAL A 376 -1.35 22.53 8.45
C VAL A 376 -2.41 21.51 8.87
N ALA A 377 -1.99 20.29 9.14
CA ALA A 377 -2.82 19.30 9.80
C ALA A 377 -2.25 19.09 11.21
N ARG A 378 -2.83 19.75 12.21
CA ARG A 378 -2.60 19.32 13.59
C ARG A 378 -3.30 17.97 13.73
N LEU A 379 -2.53 16.89 13.74
CA LEU A 379 -3.04 15.57 14.06
C LEU A 379 -3.59 15.65 15.47
N ALA A 380 -4.90 15.42 15.65
CA ALA A 380 -5.58 15.66 16.93
C ALA A 380 -4.94 14.78 18.02
N GLY A 381 -4.50 15.41 19.08
CA GLY A 381 -3.94 14.71 20.25
C GLY A 381 -2.44 14.79 20.43
N ASN A 382 -1.72 15.59 19.64
CA ASN A 382 -0.27 15.54 19.71
C ASN A 382 0.41 16.82 20.15
N ARG A 383 0.85 16.77 21.43
CA ARG A 383 2.15 17.32 21.86
C ARG A 383 3.24 16.23 21.82
N ASP A 384 2.91 14.99 21.38
CA ASP A 384 3.77 13.81 21.42
C ASP A 384 3.65 12.97 20.13
N LEU A 385 3.72 13.62 18.96
CA LEU A 385 4.08 12.98 17.68
C LEU A 385 5.56 13.14 17.44
#